data_e42e003f427dab44df22741cfcce8703
#
_entry.id   e42e003f427dab44df22741cfcce8703
#
_cell.length_a   1.000
_cell.length_b   1.000
_cell.length_c   1.000
_cell.angle_alpha   90.00
_cell.angle_beta   90.00
_cell.angle_gamma   90.00
#
_symmetry.space_group_name_H-M   'P 1'
#
loop_
_entity.id
_entity.type
_entity.pdbx_description
1 polymer ?
#
loop_
_entity_poly.entity_id
_entity_poly.type
_entity_poly.pdbx_seq_one_letter_code
_entity_poly.pdbx_strand_id
1 'polypeptide(L)'
;MRLITVFGLALAIGCTDADTPLDTPARDALTAITPIVRQDTTRRRLNDAVTGARQSAIVDAAARVSPAVVSVNIIRRQRPMARQSLFDLFMPREYKALVEAVGSGFIISEDGIVITNQHVTEGAQQIVVTTRDGTDYPGRLLGEDPLTDIAVLKIDATGLPTTPVGSSRDLAIGEWLVAIGNPY
;
A
#
# COMPACT_ATOMS: atom_id res chain seq x y z
N MET A 1 -10.82 -23.64 15.05
CA MET A 1 -10.10 -24.80 15.53
C MET A 1 -10.71 -26.02 14.86
N ARG A 2 -10.19 -26.42 13.69
CA ARG A 2 -10.58 -27.66 13.00
C ARG A 2 -9.31 -28.46 12.71
N LEU A 3 -9.24 -29.59 13.38
CA LEU A 3 -8.20 -30.60 13.32
C LEU A 3 -8.40 -31.43 12.05
N ILE A 4 -7.41 -31.49 11.17
CA ILE A 4 -7.40 -32.41 10.03
C ILE A 4 -6.49 -33.58 10.40
N THR A 5 -7.10 -34.74 10.58
CA THR A 5 -6.44 -36.00 10.86
C THR A 5 -6.00 -36.63 9.53
N VAL A 6 -4.70 -36.82 9.35
CA VAL A 6 -4.15 -37.55 8.22
C VAL A 6 -4.01 -39.02 8.60
N PHE A 7 -4.75 -39.89 7.90
CA PHE A 7 -4.66 -41.34 8.01
C PHE A 7 -3.42 -41.84 7.27
N GLY A 8 -2.48 -42.39 8.01
CA GLY A 8 -1.34 -43.13 7.45
C GLY A 8 -1.71 -44.56 7.16
N LEU A 9 -1.62 -44.96 5.91
CA LEU A 9 -1.75 -46.34 5.49
C LEU A 9 -0.34 -46.97 5.43
N ALA A 10 -0.02 -47.83 6.38
CA ALA A 10 1.22 -48.64 6.38
C ALA A 10 0.96 -49.91 5.57
N LEU A 11 1.67 -50.06 4.46
CA LEU A 11 1.73 -51.32 3.69
C LEU A 11 2.98 -52.08 4.08
N ALA A 12 2.82 -53.17 4.82
CA ALA A 12 3.90 -54.13 5.11
C ALA A 12 4.07 -55.07 3.91
N ILE A 13 5.22 -55.06 3.29
CA ILE A 13 5.59 -56.05 2.28
C ILE A 13 6.72 -56.90 2.88
N GLY A 14 6.44 -58.22 2.94
CA GLY A 14 7.28 -59.21 3.56
C GLY A 14 8.58 -59.45 2.80
N CYS A 15 9.60 -59.77 3.56
CA CYS A 15 10.89 -60.28 3.10
C CYS A 15 10.71 -61.70 2.56
N THR A 16 11.17 -61.96 1.33
CA THR A 16 11.58 -63.27 0.87
C THR A 16 13.01 -63.16 0.37
N ASP A 17 13.89 -63.88 1.05
CA ASP A 17 15.27 -64.11 0.64
C ASP A 17 15.30 -64.84 -0.71
N ALA A 18 16.02 -64.30 -1.66
CA ALA A 18 16.53 -65.04 -2.82
C ALA A 18 17.88 -64.44 -3.23
N ASP A 19 18.93 -65.14 -2.78
CA ASP A 19 20.29 -64.97 -3.28
C ASP A 19 20.31 -65.26 -4.79
N THR A 20 20.46 -64.25 -5.60
CA THR A 20 20.91 -64.36 -7.00
C THR A 20 21.87 -63.20 -7.28
N PRO A 21 23.13 -63.48 -7.70
CA PRO A 21 24.04 -62.39 -8.09
C PRO A 21 23.57 -61.79 -9.41
N LEU A 22 23.07 -60.59 -9.35
CA LEU A 22 22.75 -59.80 -10.53
C LEU A 22 24.02 -59.21 -11.11
N ASP A 23 24.34 -59.76 -12.25
CA ASP A 23 25.34 -59.34 -13.20
C ASP A 23 25.25 -57.87 -13.52
N THR A 24 26.38 -57.18 -13.49
CA THR A 24 26.50 -55.74 -13.60
C THR A 24 26.51 -55.28 -15.05
N PRO A 25 25.35 -54.71 -15.55
CA PRO A 25 25.49 -53.55 -16.42
C PRO A 25 24.49 -52.40 -16.16
N ALA A 26 24.00 -52.29 -14.91
CA ALA A 26 23.02 -51.21 -14.61
C ALA A 26 23.64 -49.94 -14.01
N ARG A 27 24.97 -49.86 -13.87
CA ARG A 27 25.66 -48.71 -13.31
C ARG A 27 25.91 -47.58 -14.32
N ASP A 28 25.93 -47.88 -15.62
CA ASP A 28 26.24 -46.89 -16.65
C ASP A 28 24.99 -46.12 -17.19
N ALA A 29 23.80 -46.59 -16.83
CA ALA A 29 22.56 -45.92 -17.27
C ALA A 29 22.15 -44.72 -16.40
N LEU A 30 22.77 -44.53 -15.23
CA LEU A 30 22.43 -43.43 -14.30
C LEU A 30 23.21 -42.13 -14.55
N THR A 31 24.19 -42.15 -15.50
CA THR A 31 25.05 -40.98 -15.77
C THR A 31 24.50 -40.09 -16.92
N ALA A 32 23.37 -40.45 -17.51
CA ALA A 32 22.79 -39.70 -18.63
C ALA A 32 21.54 -38.83 -18.23
N ILE A 33 21.37 -38.49 -16.96
CA ILE A 33 20.44 -37.46 -16.60
C ILE A 33 21.14 -36.10 -16.78
N THR A 34 21.25 -35.69 -18.02
CA THR A 34 21.63 -34.30 -18.34
C THR A 34 20.59 -33.41 -17.71
N PRO A 35 20.93 -32.51 -16.77
CA PRO A 35 19.95 -31.65 -16.16
C PRO A 35 19.31 -30.80 -17.26
N ILE A 36 17.97 -30.80 -17.33
CA ILE A 36 17.18 -29.96 -18.23
C ILE A 36 17.32 -28.53 -17.78
N VAL A 37 18.49 -27.92 -17.91
CA VAL A 37 18.79 -26.51 -17.61
C VAL A 37 18.36 -25.60 -18.77
N ARG A 38 17.95 -26.18 -19.91
CA ARG A 38 17.59 -25.38 -21.10
C ARG A 38 16.21 -24.68 -21.02
N GLN A 39 15.35 -25.04 -20.07
CA GLN A 39 14.01 -24.42 -19.98
C GLN A 39 13.99 -23.11 -19.18
N ASP A 40 15.01 -22.82 -18.38
CA ASP A 40 15.02 -21.68 -17.48
C ASP A 40 15.30 -20.36 -18.21
N THR A 41 16.10 -20.36 -19.25
CA THR A 41 16.43 -19.15 -20.02
C THR A 41 15.28 -18.63 -20.87
N THR A 42 14.46 -19.52 -21.45
CA THR A 42 13.27 -19.11 -22.24
C THR A 42 12.19 -18.59 -21.31
N ARG A 43 11.98 -19.24 -20.18
CA ARG A 43 11.02 -18.81 -19.15
C ARG A 43 11.42 -17.47 -18.53
N ARG A 44 12.70 -17.27 -18.25
CA ARG A 44 13.24 -15.96 -17.81
C ARG A 44 13.03 -14.89 -18.85
N ARG A 45 13.37 -15.12 -20.13
CA ARG A 45 13.14 -14.16 -21.22
C ARG A 45 11.67 -13.80 -21.40
N LEU A 46 10.76 -14.77 -21.29
CA LEU A 46 9.33 -14.54 -21.35
C LEU A 46 8.85 -13.72 -20.14
N ASN A 47 9.34 -14.04 -18.94
CA ASN A 47 9.01 -13.25 -17.74
C ASN A 47 9.57 -11.84 -17.83
N ASP A 48 10.79 -11.65 -18.32
CA ASP A 48 11.41 -10.34 -18.52
C ASP A 48 10.66 -9.52 -19.57
N ALA A 49 10.23 -10.16 -20.66
CA ALA A 49 9.41 -9.52 -21.69
C ALA A 49 8.02 -9.12 -21.15
N VAL A 50 7.37 -9.98 -20.36
CA VAL A 50 6.10 -9.67 -19.71
C VAL A 50 6.26 -8.57 -18.65
N THR A 51 7.34 -8.58 -17.89
CA THR A 51 7.63 -7.54 -16.91
C THR A 51 7.92 -6.21 -17.60
N GLY A 52 8.74 -6.20 -18.67
CA GLY A 52 8.99 -5.00 -19.47
C GLY A 52 7.74 -4.44 -20.15
N ALA A 53 6.82 -5.31 -20.62
CA ALA A 53 5.56 -4.89 -21.22
C ALA A 53 4.56 -4.29 -20.19
N ARG A 54 4.71 -4.60 -18.91
CA ARG A 54 3.91 -4.01 -17.82
C ARG A 54 4.47 -2.67 -17.37
N GLN A 55 5.73 -2.37 -17.68
CA GLN A 55 6.38 -1.11 -17.34
C GLN A 55 5.86 -0.04 -18.29
N SER A 56 4.98 0.82 -17.82
CA SER A 56 4.49 1.98 -18.54
C SER A 56 4.91 3.26 -17.84
N ALA A 57 4.92 4.38 -18.54
CA ALA A 57 5.20 5.68 -17.93
C ALA A 57 4.31 5.97 -16.72
N ILE A 58 3.08 5.42 -16.70
CA ILE A 58 2.13 5.52 -15.58
C ILE A 58 2.64 4.75 -14.36
N VAL A 59 3.12 3.51 -14.57
CA VAL A 59 3.68 2.69 -13.49
C VAL A 59 4.92 3.33 -12.90
N ASP A 60 5.79 3.88 -13.76
CA ASP A 60 7.01 4.56 -13.33
C ASP A 60 6.70 5.85 -12.56
N ALA A 61 5.74 6.65 -13.02
CA ALA A 61 5.27 7.84 -12.31
C ALA A 61 4.69 7.47 -10.95
N ALA A 62 3.82 6.46 -10.88
CA ALA A 62 3.24 5.97 -9.64
C ALA A 62 4.31 5.48 -8.68
N ALA A 63 5.29 4.71 -9.14
CA ALA A 63 6.38 4.18 -8.31
C ALA A 63 7.26 5.29 -7.70
N ARG A 64 7.47 6.39 -8.43
CA ARG A 64 8.24 7.55 -7.96
C ARG A 64 7.50 8.35 -6.89
N VAL A 65 6.19 8.56 -7.06
CA VAL A 65 5.39 9.44 -6.21
C VAL A 65 4.84 8.73 -4.98
N SER A 66 4.43 7.46 -5.13
CA SER A 66 3.77 6.69 -4.05
C SER A 66 4.51 6.67 -2.71
N PRO A 67 5.85 6.64 -2.64
CA PRO A 67 6.53 6.67 -1.34
C PRO A 67 6.27 7.95 -0.53
N ALA A 68 6.03 9.06 -1.21
CA ALA A 68 5.76 10.35 -0.58
C ALA A 68 4.27 10.61 -0.29
N VAL A 69 3.37 9.71 -0.73
CA VAL A 69 1.93 9.82 -0.46
C VAL A 69 1.62 9.31 0.93
N VAL A 70 0.83 10.08 1.68
CA VAL A 70 0.47 9.82 3.07
C VAL A 70 -1.05 9.86 3.25
N SER A 71 -1.54 9.18 4.29
CA SER A 71 -2.89 9.39 4.80
C SER A 71 -2.89 10.53 5.80
N VAL A 72 -3.91 11.38 5.75
CA VAL A 72 -4.14 12.45 6.70
C VAL A 72 -5.42 12.13 7.47
N ASN A 73 -5.26 11.68 8.71
CA ASN A 73 -6.35 11.31 9.59
C ASN A 73 -6.64 12.49 10.52
N ILE A 74 -7.89 12.89 10.62
CA ILE A 74 -8.30 13.99 11.49
C ILE A 74 -9.39 13.56 12.46
N ILE A 75 -9.36 14.17 13.63
CA ILE A 75 -10.46 14.14 14.59
C ILE A 75 -11.06 15.55 14.62
N ARG A 76 -12.33 15.67 14.29
CA ARG A 76 -13.06 16.94 14.35
C ARG A 76 -14.32 16.81 15.20
N ARG A 77 -14.74 17.92 15.81
CA ARG A 77 -16.06 17.99 16.45
C ARG A 77 -17.12 18.16 15.37
N GLN A 78 -18.07 17.24 15.34
CA GLN A 78 -19.26 17.47 14.55
C GLN A 78 -20.01 18.69 15.10
N ARG A 79 -20.21 19.73 14.26
CA ARG A 79 -21.14 20.80 14.62
C ARG A 79 -22.51 20.15 14.72
N PRO A 80 -23.26 20.29 15.83
CA PRO A 80 -24.63 19.81 15.86
C PRO A 80 -25.37 20.44 14.70
N MET A 81 -25.93 19.65 13.81
CA MET A 81 -26.87 20.11 12.81
C MET A 81 -27.95 20.98 13.52
N ALA A 82 -28.30 22.10 12.90
CA ALA A 82 -29.37 22.98 13.42
C ALA A 82 -30.55 22.11 13.85
N ARG A 83 -31.04 22.31 15.05
CA ARG A 83 -32.16 21.61 15.66
C ARG A 83 -33.33 21.54 14.67
N GLN A 84 -33.61 20.34 14.15
CA GLN A 84 -34.72 20.11 13.22
C GLN A 84 -35.97 19.58 13.94
N SER A 85 -35.90 19.31 15.25
CA SER A 85 -37.00 18.74 16.02
C SER A 85 -37.12 19.37 17.40
N LEU A 86 -38.36 19.58 17.88
CA LEU A 86 -38.64 19.95 19.27
C LEU A 86 -38.11 18.92 20.27
N PHE A 87 -37.90 17.66 19.83
CA PHE A 87 -37.33 16.59 20.64
C PHE A 87 -35.88 16.84 21.01
N ASP A 88 -35.10 17.55 20.17
CA ASP A 88 -33.70 17.89 20.43
C ASP A 88 -33.52 18.90 21.58
N LEU A 89 -34.61 19.51 22.04
CA LEU A 89 -34.61 20.39 23.21
C LEU A 89 -34.47 19.66 24.53
N PHE A 90 -34.85 18.37 24.56
CA PHE A 90 -34.81 17.54 25.76
C PHE A 90 -33.58 16.61 25.82
N MET A 91 -32.77 16.55 24.74
CA MET A 91 -31.54 15.78 24.73
C MET A 91 -30.40 16.53 25.45
N PRO A 92 -29.63 15.85 26.32
CA PRO A 92 -28.45 16.44 26.95
C PRO A 92 -27.46 16.95 25.90
N ARG A 93 -26.92 18.14 26.12
CA ARG A 93 -25.98 18.85 25.20
C ARG A 93 -24.62 18.15 24.98
N GLU A 94 -24.40 16.97 25.55
CA GLU A 94 -23.08 16.33 25.63
C GLU A 94 -22.77 15.33 24.50
N TYR A 95 -23.66 15.10 23.56
CA TYR A 95 -23.30 14.29 22.39
C TYR A 95 -22.53 15.13 21.36
N LYS A 96 -21.33 15.54 21.74
CA LYS A 96 -20.31 16.02 20.82
C LYS A 96 -19.67 14.80 20.17
N ALA A 97 -20.29 14.24 19.14
CA ALA A 97 -19.69 13.16 18.39
C ALA A 97 -18.36 13.66 17.80
N LEU A 98 -17.26 13.06 18.22
CA LEU A 98 -16.01 13.17 17.50
C LEU A 98 -16.17 12.37 16.21
N VAL A 99 -15.89 12.99 15.09
CA VAL A 99 -15.92 12.34 13.77
C VAL A 99 -14.50 12.24 13.28
N GLU A 100 -14.11 11.04 12.96
CA GLU A 100 -12.88 10.79 12.23
C GLU A 100 -13.14 10.99 10.74
N ALA A 101 -12.22 11.67 10.07
CA ALA A 101 -12.21 11.80 8.63
C ALA A 101 -10.79 11.50 8.13
N VAL A 102 -10.72 10.94 6.94
CA VAL A 102 -9.48 10.52 6.31
C VAL A 102 -9.36 11.20 4.95
N GLY A 103 -8.19 11.73 4.67
CA GLY A 103 -7.82 12.28 3.37
C GLY A 103 -6.43 11.79 2.96
N SER A 104 -5.98 12.26 1.82
CA SER A 104 -4.63 12.00 1.32
C SER A 104 -3.80 13.29 1.32
N GLY A 105 -2.50 13.13 1.47
CA GLY A 105 -1.52 14.20 1.33
C GLY A 105 -0.24 13.69 0.67
N PHE A 106 0.70 14.58 0.45
CA PHE A 106 2.02 14.21 -0.06
C PHE A 106 3.12 15.06 0.55
N ILE A 107 4.27 14.45 0.77
CA ILE A 107 5.44 15.06 1.38
C ILE A 107 6.25 15.79 0.30
N ILE A 108 6.57 17.06 0.53
CA ILE A 108 7.36 17.88 -0.38
C ILE A 108 8.76 18.22 0.15
N SER A 109 9.04 17.94 1.42
CA SER A 109 10.33 18.20 2.04
C SER A 109 10.72 17.09 2.99
N GLU A 110 12.01 16.69 2.97
CA GLU A 110 12.54 15.61 3.80
C GLU A 110 12.41 15.88 5.32
N ASP A 111 12.24 17.13 5.71
CA ASP A 111 12.02 17.56 7.09
C ASP A 111 10.54 17.53 7.53
N GLY A 112 9.63 17.07 6.65
CA GLY A 112 8.24 16.79 7.02
C GLY A 112 7.21 17.87 6.70
N ILE A 113 7.39 18.61 5.60
CA ILE A 113 6.33 19.46 5.04
C ILE A 113 5.41 18.58 4.18
N VAL A 114 4.12 18.59 4.52
CA VAL A 114 3.07 17.81 3.84
C VAL A 114 2.02 18.75 3.28
N ILE A 115 1.63 18.52 2.04
CA ILE A 115 0.52 19.22 1.38
C ILE A 115 -0.71 18.29 1.36
N THR A 116 -1.86 18.84 1.69
CA THR A 116 -3.15 18.17 1.61
C THR A 116 -4.24 19.18 1.19
N ASN A 117 -5.46 18.73 1.03
CA ASN A 117 -6.58 19.62 0.77
C ASN A 117 -7.05 20.32 2.05
N GLN A 118 -7.51 21.58 1.92
CA GLN A 118 -8.01 22.36 3.04
C GLN A 118 -9.26 21.74 3.66
N HIS A 119 -10.20 21.24 2.84
CA HIS A 119 -11.41 20.61 3.35
C HIS A 119 -11.13 19.33 4.19
N VAL A 120 -9.95 18.69 4.03
CA VAL A 120 -9.51 17.58 4.87
C VAL A 120 -9.17 18.08 6.27
N THR A 121 -8.50 19.22 6.39
CA THR A 121 -8.05 19.77 7.69
C THR A 121 -9.08 20.67 8.37
N GLU A 122 -10.17 21.02 7.69
CA GLU A 122 -11.18 21.93 8.19
C GLU A 122 -11.78 21.46 9.51
N GLY A 123 -11.66 22.31 10.54
CA GLY A 123 -12.21 22.04 11.88
C GLY A 123 -11.51 20.91 12.62
N ALA A 124 -10.35 20.47 12.16
CA ALA A 124 -9.54 19.44 12.82
C ALA A 124 -9.11 19.91 14.22
N GLN A 125 -9.31 19.05 15.23
CA GLN A 125 -8.78 19.23 16.57
C GLN A 125 -7.45 18.50 16.74
N GLN A 126 -7.32 17.39 16.02
CA GLN A 126 -6.12 16.59 15.97
C GLN A 126 -5.92 16.13 14.53
N ILE A 127 -4.68 16.17 14.10
CA ILE A 127 -4.24 15.70 12.79
C ILE A 127 -3.16 14.65 13.02
N VAL A 128 -3.29 13.50 12.37
CA VAL A 128 -2.28 12.44 12.35
C VAL A 128 -1.96 12.14 10.89
N VAL A 129 -0.70 12.21 10.54
CA VAL A 129 -0.21 11.85 9.22
C VAL A 129 0.41 10.47 9.28
N THR A 130 -0.15 9.53 8.52
CA THR A 130 0.35 8.15 8.44
C THR A 130 1.12 7.98 7.13
N THR A 131 2.40 7.65 7.25
CA THR A 131 3.26 7.37 6.10
C THR A 131 2.98 5.98 5.52
N ARG A 132 3.51 5.71 4.33
CA ARG A 132 3.28 4.46 3.61
C ARG A 132 3.74 3.20 4.38
N ASP A 133 4.74 3.32 5.22
CA ASP A 133 5.25 2.24 6.09
C ASP A 133 4.40 2.01 7.34
N GLY A 134 3.30 2.80 7.50
CA GLY A 134 2.39 2.70 8.64
C GLY A 134 2.83 3.49 9.86
N THR A 135 3.84 4.37 9.74
CA THR A 135 4.27 5.20 10.86
C THR A 135 3.38 6.43 11.00
N ASP A 136 2.88 6.66 12.21
CA ASP A 136 2.02 7.79 12.56
C ASP A 136 2.83 8.95 13.12
N TYR A 137 2.58 10.14 12.58
CA TYR A 137 3.18 11.39 13.04
C TYR A 137 2.09 12.40 13.41
N PRO A 138 2.15 13.02 14.59
CA PRO A 138 1.30 14.18 14.90
C PRO A 138 1.55 15.29 13.89
N GLY A 139 0.47 15.74 13.21
CA GLY A 139 0.52 16.81 12.23
C GLY A 139 0.15 18.16 12.84
N ARG A 140 0.88 19.20 12.50
CA ARG A 140 0.60 20.59 12.89
C ARG A 140 0.27 21.40 11.64
N LEU A 141 -0.89 22.03 11.60
CA LEU A 141 -1.28 22.94 10.53
C LEU A 141 -0.39 24.19 10.54
N LEU A 142 0.30 24.45 9.44
CA LEU A 142 1.11 25.66 9.23
C LEU A 142 0.31 26.79 8.58
N GLY A 143 -0.56 26.41 7.66
CA GLY A 143 -1.42 27.36 6.94
C GLY A 143 -2.40 26.65 6.03
N GLU A 144 -3.46 27.33 5.66
CA GLU A 144 -4.48 26.82 4.75
C GLU A 144 -5.07 27.95 3.91
N ASP A 145 -5.54 27.59 2.72
CA ASP A 145 -6.25 28.50 1.82
C ASP A 145 -7.53 27.82 1.31
N PRO A 146 -8.71 28.25 1.80
CA PRO A 146 -9.99 27.73 1.36
C PRO A 146 -10.32 27.99 -0.12
N LEU A 147 -9.72 29.01 -0.73
CA LEU A 147 -10.00 29.36 -2.13
C LEU A 147 -9.35 28.38 -3.10
N THR A 148 -8.14 27.94 -2.79
CA THR A 148 -7.38 26.97 -3.59
C THR A 148 -7.54 25.55 -3.08
N ASP A 149 -8.23 25.35 -1.95
CA ASP A 149 -8.38 24.07 -1.27
C ASP A 149 -7.02 23.41 -0.94
N ILE A 150 -6.07 24.22 -0.44
CA ILE A 150 -4.72 23.74 -0.07
C ILE A 150 -4.50 23.96 1.42
N ALA A 151 -3.94 22.96 2.10
CA ALA A 151 -3.41 23.06 3.45
C ALA A 151 -1.98 22.54 3.51
N VAL A 152 -1.19 23.17 4.37
CA VAL A 152 0.21 22.82 4.63
C VAL A 152 0.34 22.34 6.06
N LEU A 153 0.86 21.12 6.23
CA LEU A 153 1.10 20.51 7.52
C LEU A 153 2.59 20.35 7.75
N LYS A 154 2.99 20.30 9.03
CA LYS A 154 4.34 19.94 9.48
C LYS A 154 4.25 18.71 10.37
N ILE A 155 5.07 17.73 10.07
CA ILE A 155 5.32 16.56 10.94
C ILE A 155 6.78 16.59 11.40
N ASP A 156 7.05 16.09 12.60
CA ASP A 156 8.40 16.04 13.16
C ASP A 156 9.08 14.72 12.77
N ALA A 157 9.63 14.72 11.56
CA ALA A 157 10.35 13.59 10.97
C ALA A 157 11.46 14.11 10.05
N THR A 158 12.44 13.27 9.74
CA THR A 158 13.57 13.59 8.85
C THR A 158 13.88 12.45 7.91
N GLY A 159 14.48 12.74 6.75
CA GLY A 159 14.84 11.73 5.76
C GLY A 159 13.62 11.11 5.08
N LEU A 160 12.51 11.83 5.04
CA LEU A 160 11.27 11.37 4.43
C LEU A 160 11.37 11.34 2.90
N PRO A 161 10.70 10.37 2.25
CA PRO A 161 10.57 10.40 0.80
C PRO A 161 9.74 11.61 0.37
N THR A 162 10.17 12.29 -0.69
CA THR A 162 9.53 13.50 -1.20
C THR A 162 9.07 13.32 -2.65
N THR A 163 8.04 14.07 -3.05
CA THR A 163 7.65 14.19 -4.45
C THR A 163 8.00 15.58 -4.97
N PRO A 164 8.57 15.69 -6.20
CA PRO A 164 8.84 16.98 -6.80
C PRO A 164 7.53 17.69 -7.16
N VAL A 165 7.52 19.01 -6.96
CA VAL A 165 6.42 19.87 -7.42
C VAL A 165 6.67 20.22 -8.89
N GLY A 166 5.69 19.95 -9.75
CA GLY A 166 5.72 20.24 -11.17
C GLY A 166 5.01 21.55 -11.53
N SER A 167 4.83 21.76 -12.84
CA SER A 167 4.07 22.88 -13.40
C SER A 167 2.90 22.36 -14.24
N SER A 168 1.73 22.97 -14.10
CA SER A 168 0.56 22.69 -14.92
C SER A 168 0.41 23.62 -16.13
N ARG A 169 1.42 24.48 -16.41
CA ARG A 169 1.30 25.52 -17.45
C ARG A 169 1.25 24.94 -18.86
N ASP A 170 1.91 23.82 -19.08
CA ASP A 170 2.10 23.21 -20.39
C ASP A 170 1.23 21.95 -20.58
N LEU A 171 0.22 21.74 -19.71
CA LEU A 171 -0.70 20.62 -19.83
C LEU A 171 -1.55 20.76 -21.09
N ALA A 172 -1.60 19.69 -21.88
CA ALA A 172 -2.41 19.63 -23.10
C ALA A 172 -3.77 18.99 -22.83
N ILE A 173 -4.82 19.47 -23.51
CA ILE A 173 -6.14 18.84 -23.45
C ILE A 173 -6.06 17.43 -24.05
N GLY A 174 -6.46 16.41 -23.28
CA GLY A 174 -6.36 14.99 -23.68
C GLY A 174 -5.08 14.29 -23.19
N GLU A 175 -4.23 14.98 -22.43
CA GLU A 175 -3.07 14.40 -21.78
C GLU A 175 -3.49 13.45 -20.63
N TRP A 176 -2.69 12.40 -20.41
CA TRP A 176 -2.89 11.47 -19.31
C TRP A 176 -2.50 12.10 -17.97
N LEU A 177 -3.42 12.02 -17.01
CA LEU A 177 -3.19 12.40 -15.63
C LEU A 177 -3.35 11.18 -14.72
N VAL A 178 -2.50 11.07 -13.69
CA VAL A 178 -2.54 10.00 -12.69
C VAL A 178 -2.82 10.61 -11.34
N ALA A 179 -3.95 10.25 -10.73
CA ALA A 179 -4.24 10.60 -9.35
C ALA A 179 -3.76 9.47 -8.43
N ILE A 180 -3.00 9.82 -7.40
CA ILE A 180 -2.49 8.87 -6.39
C ILE A 180 -2.90 9.39 -5.02
N GLY A 181 -3.57 8.54 -4.24
CA GLY A 181 -3.97 8.83 -2.88
C GLY A 181 -3.81 7.59 -2.00
N ASN A 182 -3.84 7.81 -0.69
CA ASN A 182 -3.84 6.76 0.31
C ASN A 182 -4.98 7.04 1.32
N PRO A 183 -6.23 6.67 0.99
CA PRO A 183 -7.40 6.98 1.81
C PRO A 183 -7.62 6.04 3.00
N TYR A 184 -6.67 5.12 3.28
CA TYR A 184 -6.78 4.11 4.35
C TYR A 184 -5.58 4.14 5.28
#